data_71159b5bb5fd8828e159558fcdbe7494
#
_entry.id   71159b5bb5fd8828e159558fcdbe7494
#
_cell.length_a   1.000
_cell.length_b   1.000
_cell.length_c   1.000
_cell.angle_alpha   90.00
_cell.angle_beta   90.00
_cell.angle_gamma   90.00
#
_symmetry.space_group_name_H-M   'P 1'
#
loop_
_entity.id
_entity.type
_entity.pdbx_description
1 polymer ?
#
loop_
_entity_poly.entity_id
_entity_poly.type
_entity_poly.pdbx_seq_one_letter_code
_entity_poly.pdbx_strand_id
1 'polypeptide(L)'
;AKDAYAINIIMKPLNNGGYTQLDASQNVGYLYGDYNLISKFVTGTKSFNLWAGYSLENPKSSMDENETFIFPDYQLNRLQHYNNADNRQTEEYVQASISNRGRKYIWMLRGGMAWNASKNGANNGMTEYWKTAAAIKNGSILDINTRNKSYRPSVYFYGLHTFSNTKSLDYVFDGYYSRNDYDRLYNDDNVSFRSLVKEDYYYIKANANYSMAFSHRNRLAFSLYEFMRISDSEYIGTSAYNQNLHSSETILFADYSQRLGSFFFDINPGLSFLTYRLEGMKSINHLNPRLQARATYRIDKVQQLQFMFALGNTYPRINTINNVEQQIDPIIILKGNSNMDNSILLNPRLSHTLNLNKFALQTGVSYFYQNHSIISDYYIRDGHLISTFRDDCIYHRPSADISMTYKPSGTLNMKLSGQWVEHLVRGGAEHRNLSAFSGTAMINYYVRDFSFGASIASPARDLIDSQISRKTFWRYQLSAMWNHGNWAIEANANNLFMMKNNIVDELSASYYSFKQIDQSRSYNQYANLKIVYSFDYGKKTSKSPDYKHQNSESAILK
;
A
#
# COMPACT_ATOMS: atom_id res chain seq x y z
N ALA A 1 33.58 16.60 8.05
CA ALA A 1 33.08 15.22 8.01
C ALA A 1 33.98 14.43 7.08
N LYS A 2 34.59 13.38 7.60
CA LYS A 2 35.25 12.37 6.76
C LYS A 2 34.20 11.84 5.81
N ASP A 3 34.58 11.56 4.57
CA ASP A 3 33.71 10.96 3.58
C ASP A 3 32.88 9.82 4.19
N ALA A 4 31.60 9.74 3.84
CA ALA A 4 30.80 8.59 4.21
C ALA A 4 31.38 7.38 3.46
N TYR A 5 32.21 6.62 4.15
CA TYR A 5 32.70 5.35 3.64
C TYR A 5 31.56 4.34 3.72
N ALA A 6 31.15 3.79 2.59
CA ALA A 6 30.43 2.54 2.60
C ALA A 6 31.42 1.47 3.08
N ILE A 7 31.30 1.03 4.33
CA ILE A 7 32.08 -0.10 4.84
C ILE A 7 31.45 -1.34 4.21
N ASN A 8 32.07 -1.85 3.16
CA ASN A 8 31.73 -3.15 2.61
C ASN A 8 32.37 -4.22 3.53
N ILE A 9 31.61 -4.69 4.50
CA ILE A 9 32.04 -5.77 5.38
C ILE A 9 31.93 -7.07 4.57
N ILE A 10 33.02 -7.47 3.95
CA ILE A 10 33.14 -8.80 3.34
C ILE A 10 33.30 -9.80 4.49
N MET A 11 32.20 -10.35 4.96
CA MET A 11 32.24 -11.42 5.94
C MET A 11 32.83 -12.67 5.29
N LYS A 12 33.78 -13.33 5.99
CA LYS A 12 34.23 -14.67 5.60
C LYS A 12 33.01 -15.58 5.50
N PRO A 13 32.90 -16.45 4.48
CA PRO A 13 31.78 -17.39 4.39
C PRO A 13 31.66 -18.17 5.70
N LEU A 14 30.48 -18.11 6.29
CA LEU A 14 30.18 -18.80 7.55
C LEU A 14 30.06 -20.28 7.23
N ASN A 15 31.04 -21.08 7.70
CA ASN A 15 30.97 -22.50 7.57
C ASN A 15 29.89 -23.03 8.52
N ASN A 16 28.81 -23.55 7.99
CA ASN A 16 27.75 -24.33 8.66
C ASN A 16 27.16 -23.69 9.92
N GLY A 17 26.11 -22.96 9.76
CA GLY A 17 25.36 -22.37 10.86
C GLY A 17 24.01 -21.84 10.42
N GLY A 18 23.18 -21.46 11.37
CA GLY A 18 21.86 -20.94 11.09
C GLY A 18 21.14 -20.50 12.34
N TYR A 19 19.88 -20.19 12.16
CA TYR A 19 18.96 -19.90 13.26
C TYR A 19 17.54 -20.33 12.89
N THR A 20 16.75 -20.57 13.90
CA THR A 20 15.29 -20.68 13.79
C THR A 20 14.67 -19.69 14.76
N GLN A 21 13.68 -18.96 14.30
CA GLN A 21 12.94 -17.99 15.07
C GLN A 21 11.47 -18.34 15.03
N LEU A 22 10.86 -18.31 16.20
CA LEU A 22 9.41 -18.39 16.39
C LEU A 22 8.95 -17.04 16.89
N ASP A 23 7.92 -16.47 16.30
CA ASP A 23 7.27 -15.31 16.83
C ASP A 23 5.75 -15.51 16.93
N ALA A 24 5.17 -14.97 17.98
CA ALA A 24 3.74 -15.00 18.25
C ALA A 24 3.30 -13.63 18.76
N SER A 25 2.28 -13.09 18.15
CA SER A 25 1.69 -11.81 18.52
C SER A 25 0.19 -11.96 18.73
N GLN A 26 -0.36 -11.37 19.79
CA GLN A 26 -1.78 -11.45 20.10
C GLN A 26 -2.30 -10.15 20.71
N ASN A 27 -3.55 -9.78 20.38
CA ASN A 27 -4.22 -8.64 20.98
C ASN A 27 -5.13 -9.04 22.15
N VAL A 28 -5.28 -8.08 23.06
CA VAL A 28 -6.39 -7.98 24.01
C VAL A 28 -7.22 -6.76 23.61
N GLY A 29 -8.52 -6.95 23.44
CA GLY A 29 -9.45 -5.91 22.98
C GLY A 29 -10.23 -6.29 21.73
N TYR A 30 -9.58 -6.98 20.80
CA TYR A 30 -10.23 -7.63 19.67
C TYR A 30 -9.43 -8.85 19.21
N LEU A 31 -10.07 -9.71 18.41
CA LEU A 31 -9.43 -10.94 17.91
C LEU A 31 -8.34 -10.58 16.89
N TYR A 32 -7.10 -10.83 17.26
CA TYR A 32 -5.93 -10.72 16.43
C TYR A 32 -4.88 -11.73 16.88
N GLY A 33 -4.26 -12.41 15.92
CA GLY A 33 -3.10 -13.28 16.14
C GLY A 33 -2.21 -13.28 14.91
N ASP A 34 -0.89 -13.29 15.11
CA ASP A 34 0.13 -13.40 14.05
C ASP A 34 1.25 -14.29 14.54
N TYR A 35 1.49 -15.39 13.83
CA TYR A 35 2.38 -16.48 14.24
C TYR A 35 3.31 -16.82 13.08
N ASN A 36 4.62 -16.79 13.33
CA ASN A 36 5.63 -17.01 12.31
C ASN A 36 6.70 -17.99 12.75
N LEU A 37 7.09 -18.84 11.82
CA LEU A 37 8.28 -19.68 11.86
C LEU A 37 9.24 -19.21 10.77
N ILE A 38 10.45 -18.81 11.15
CA ILE A 38 11.51 -18.38 10.24
C ILE A 38 12.73 -19.26 10.51
N SER A 39 13.26 -19.91 9.50
CA SER A 39 14.47 -20.71 9.62
C SER A 39 15.45 -20.38 8.51
N LYS A 40 16.71 -20.25 8.86
CA LYS A 40 17.80 -20.00 7.92
C LYS A 40 18.97 -20.93 8.23
N PHE A 41 19.46 -21.60 7.21
CA PHE A 41 20.64 -22.45 7.26
C PHE A 41 21.64 -22.00 6.19
N VAL A 42 22.89 -21.83 6.58
CA VAL A 42 23.99 -21.42 5.70
C VAL A 42 25.09 -22.49 5.75
N THR A 43 25.50 -22.92 4.58
CA THR A 43 26.63 -23.85 4.41
C THR A 43 27.53 -23.39 3.26
N GLY A 44 28.75 -23.00 3.57
CA GLY A 44 29.69 -22.43 2.61
C GLY A 44 29.11 -21.15 1.97
N THR A 45 28.87 -21.20 0.66
CA THR A 45 28.30 -20.08 -0.13
C THR A 45 26.79 -20.16 -0.29
N LYS A 46 26.17 -21.25 0.16
CA LYS A 46 24.73 -21.53 0.00
C LYS A 46 23.95 -21.12 1.24
N SER A 47 22.75 -20.59 1.06
CA SER A 47 21.80 -20.30 2.11
C SER A 47 20.43 -20.88 1.74
N PHE A 48 19.80 -21.52 2.71
CA PHE A 48 18.45 -22.06 2.62
C PHE A 48 17.60 -21.29 3.64
N ASN A 49 16.42 -20.83 3.25
CA ASN A 49 15.50 -20.14 4.13
C ASN A 49 14.12 -20.78 4.00
N LEU A 50 13.43 -20.88 5.12
CA LEU A 50 12.02 -21.24 5.20
C LEU A 50 11.30 -20.19 6.03
N TRP A 51 10.15 -19.75 5.56
CA TRP A 51 9.22 -18.91 6.29
C TRP A 51 7.83 -19.48 6.13
N ALA A 52 7.14 -19.68 7.25
CA ALA A 52 5.74 -20.07 7.30
C ALA A 52 5.04 -19.22 8.35
N GLY A 53 3.81 -18.83 8.09
CA GLY A 53 3.05 -18.01 9.02
C GLY A 53 1.55 -18.14 8.84
N TYR A 54 0.87 -17.73 9.89
CA TYR A 54 -0.58 -17.65 9.98
C TYR A 54 -0.95 -16.36 10.68
N SER A 55 -1.82 -15.57 10.09
CA SER A 55 -2.43 -14.42 10.73
C SER A 55 -3.95 -14.48 10.71
N LEU A 56 -4.55 -13.94 11.74
CA LEU A 56 -6.00 -13.87 11.91
C LEU A 56 -6.36 -12.54 12.57
N GLU A 57 -7.33 -11.82 12.01
CA GLU A 57 -7.92 -10.67 12.69
C GLU A 57 -9.43 -10.60 12.52
N ASN A 58 -10.13 -10.05 13.51
CA ASN A 58 -11.54 -9.68 13.43
C ASN A 58 -11.81 -8.52 14.40
N PRO A 59 -11.53 -7.26 14.01
CA PRO A 59 -11.68 -6.12 14.89
C PRO A 59 -13.13 -5.76 15.19
N LYS A 60 -14.11 -6.38 14.57
CA LYS A 60 -15.53 -6.00 14.63
C LYS A 60 -15.74 -4.51 14.36
N SER A 61 -16.74 -4.16 13.59
CA SER A 61 -17.05 -2.77 13.26
C SER A 61 -18.51 -2.43 13.40
N SER A 62 -18.80 -1.15 13.54
CA SER A 62 -20.12 -0.55 13.43
C SER A 62 -20.05 0.56 12.42
N MET A 63 -21.10 0.75 11.62
CA MET A 63 -21.15 1.77 10.57
C MET A 63 -22.50 2.47 10.60
N ASP A 64 -22.44 3.79 10.42
CA ASP A 64 -23.58 4.64 10.07
C ASP A 64 -23.26 5.29 8.70
N GLU A 65 -24.11 5.05 7.73
CA GLU A 65 -23.96 5.65 6.40
C GLU A 65 -25.25 6.36 6.00
N ASN A 66 -25.15 7.68 5.85
CA ASN A 66 -26.23 8.52 5.33
C ASN A 66 -25.93 8.84 3.88
N GLU A 67 -26.84 8.48 3.00
CA GLU A 67 -26.74 8.68 1.56
C GLU A 67 -27.89 9.52 1.03
N THR A 68 -27.62 10.29 0.00
CA THR A 68 -28.59 11.08 -0.73
C THR A 68 -28.45 10.84 -2.21
N PHE A 69 -29.51 10.42 -2.86
CA PHE A 69 -29.63 10.16 -4.27
C PHE A 69 -30.53 11.24 -4.90
N ILE A 70 -30.05 11.93 -5.92
CA ILE A 70 -30.76 13.02 -6.59
C ILE A 70 -31.25 12.50 -7.94
N PHE A 71 -32.52 12.10 -8.01
CA PHE A 71 -33.20 11.73 -9.23
C PHE A 71 -33.82 12.96 -9.91
N PRO A 72 -34.16 12.91 -11.21
CA PRO A 72 -34.76 14.06 -11.92
C PRO A 72 -35.99 14.65 -11.23
N ASP A 73 -36.86 13.82 -10.66
CA ASP A 73 -38.16 14.21 -10.12
C ASP A 73 -38.23 14.21 -8.59
N TYR A 74 -37.24 13.61 -7.90
CA TYR A 74 -37.24 13.51 -6.45
C TYR A 74 -35.85 13.26 -5.88
N GLN A 75 -35.72 13.51 -4.60
CA GLN A 75 -34.56 13.13 -3.80
C GLN A 75 -34.94 11.94 -2.91
N LEU A 76 -34.09 10.91 -2.91
CA LEU A 76 -34.18 9.76 -2.02
C LEU A 76 -33.02 9.80 -1.02
N ASN A 77 -33.33 9.62 0.26
CA ASN A 77 -32.33 9.49 1.29
C ASN A 77 -32.36 8.03 1.80
N ARG A 78 -31.17 7.50 2.12
CA ARG A 78 -30.99 6.19 2.70
C ARG A 78 -30.08 6.30 3.93
N LEU A 79 -30.49 5.74 5.04
CA LEU A 79 -29.64 5.50 6.21
C LEU A 79 -29.40 4.01 6.31
N GLN A 80 -28.13 3.60 6.32
CA GLN A 80 -27.73 2.24 6.66
C GLN A 80 -26.99 2.25 7.99
N HIS A 81 -27.38 1.37 8.88
CA HIS A 81 -26.78 1.23 10.20
C HIS A 81 -26.56 -0.24 10.52
N TYR A 82 -25.38 -0.59 10.99
CA TYR A 82 -25.14 -1.89 11.59
C TYR A 82 -24.10 -1.84 12.71
N ASN A 83 -24.23 -2.76 13.65
CA ASN A 83 -23.36 -2.90 14.79
C ASN A 83 -22.67 -4.26 14.80
N ASN A 84 -21.46 -4.30 15.33
CA ASN A 84 -20.72 -5.53 15.61
C ASN A 84 -20.53 -6.44 14.37
N ALA A 85 -20.42 -5.84 13.19
CA ALA A 85 -20.16 -6.55 11.94
C ALA A 85 -18.85 -7.34 12.00
N ASP A 86 -18.82 -8.49 11.36
CA ASP A 86 -17.58 -9.23 11.12
C ASP A 86 -16.69 -8.45 10.15
N ASN A 87 -15.41 -8.35 10.50
CA ASN A 87 -14.36 -7.85 9.62
C ASN A 87 -13.16 -8.80 9.72
N ARG A 88 -13.46 -10.08 9.45
CA ARG A 88 -12.51 -11.18 9.63
C ARG A 88 -11.59 -11.30 8.43
N GLN A 89 -10.28 -11.36 8.69
CA GLN A 89 -9.25 -11.66 7.70
C GLN A 89 -8.36 -12.78 8.23
N THR A 90 -7.97 -13.69 7.35
CA THR A 90 -6.98 -14.74 7.63
C THR A 90 -5.99 -14.79 6.49
N GLU A 91 -4.72 -14.96 6.82
CA GLU A 91 -3.65 -15.21 5.86
C GLU A 91 -2.80 -16.37 6.31
N GLU A 92 -2.57 -17.30 5.43
CA GLU A 92 -1.65 -18.42 5.59
C GLU A 92 -0.61 -18.34 4.48
N TYR A 93 0.66 -18.54 4.81
CA TYR A 93 1.69 -18.54 3.79
C TYR A 93 2.85 -19.44 4.13
N VAL A 94 3.51 -19.92 3.09
CA VAL A 94 4.77 -20.63 3.18
C VAL A 94 5.68 -20.18 2.03
N GLN A 95 6.94 -19.91 2.34
CA GLN A 95 7.98 -19.61 1.36
C GLN A 95 9.24 -20.39 1.67
N ALA A 96 9.88 -20.89 0.63
CA ALA A 96 11.21 -21.47 0.73
C ALA A 96 12.13 -20.81 -0.28
N SER A 97 13.38 -20.57 0.09
CA SER A 97 14.38 -20.03 -0.82
C SER A 97 15.72 -20.72 -0.69
N ILE A 98 16.42 -20.78 -1.82
CA ILE A 98 17.81 -21.16 -1.91
C ILE A 98 18.59 -20.05 -2.58
N SER A 99 19.75 -19.70 -2.03
CA SER A 99 20.66 -18.74 -2.64
C SER A 99 22.09 -19.22 -2.60
N ASN A 100 22.90 -18.70 -3.52
CA ASN A 100 24.33 -18.96 -3.57
C ASN A 100 25.09 -17.66 -3.83
N ARG A 101 26.15 -17.40 -3.03
CA ARG A 101 26.99 -16.21 -3.12
C ARG A 101 28.42 -16.60 -3.52
N GLY A 102 28.69 -16.60 -4.83
CA GLY A 102 30.04 -16.72 -5.36
C GLY A 102 30.75 -15.35 -5.44
N ARG A 103 32.01 -15.35 -5.84
CA ARG A 103 32.79 -14.11 -6.00
C ARG A 103 32.30 -13.24 -7.17
N LYS A 104 31.87 -13.85 -8.25
CA LYS A 104 31.43 -13.18 -9.48
C LYS A 104 29.93 -13.29 -9.73
N TYR A 105 29.23 -14.12 -9.00
CA TYR A 105 27.80 -14.33 -9.18
C TYR A 105 27.10 -14.55 -7.84
N ILE A 106 25.91 -14.00 -7.75
CA ILE A 106 24.95 -14.24 -6.67
C ILE A 106 23.65 -14.62 -7.35
N TRP A 107 22.99 -15.64 -6.85
CA TRP A 107 21.64 -15.95 -7.29
C TRP A 107 20.78 -16.43 -6.11
N MET A 108 19.48 -16.19 -6.24
CA MET A 108 18.47 -16.64 -5.28
C MET A 108 17.24 -17.09 -6.06
N LEU A 109 16.74 -18.28 -5.71
CA LEU A 109 15.43 -18.77 -6.14
C LEU A 109 14.54 -18.87 -4.91
N ARG A 110 13.31 -18.37 -4.99
CA ARG A 110 12.28 -18.47 -3.97
C ARG A 110 10.99 -18.97 -4.59
N GLY A 111 10.38 -19.99 -3.97
CA GLY A 111 9.02 -20.42 -4.24
C GLY A 111 8.15 -20.14 -3.02
N GLY A 112 6.90 -19.77 -3.25
CA GLY A 112 5.97 -19.46 -2.16
C GLY A 112 4.53 -19.76 -2.52
N MET A 113 3.70 -19.81 -1.50
CA MET A 113 2.27 -20.03 -1.58
C MET A 113 1.59 -19.25 -0.47
N ALA A 114 0.50 -18.56 -0.80
CA ALA A 114 -0.32 -17.86 0.16
C ALA A 114 -1.80 -18.18 -0.05
N TRP A 115 -2.53 -18.26 1.04
CA TRP A 115 -3.99 -18.38 1.08
C TRP A 115 -4.52 -17.23 1.91
N ASN A 116 -5.44 -16.46 1.33
CA ASN A 116 -6.08 -15.36 2.00
C ASN A 116 -7.58 -15.59 1.99
N ALA A 117 -8.23 -15.33 3.11
CA ALA A 117 -9.67 -15.27 3.17
C ALA A 117 -10.12 -14.06 3.97
N SER A 118 -11.12 -13.34 3.47
CA SER A 118 -11.78 -12.29 4.22
C SER A 118 -13.29 -12.48 4.20
N LYS A 119 -13.91 -12.11 5.31
CA LYS A 119 -15.35 -12.05 5.48
C LYS A 119 -15.68 -10.74 6.16
N ASN A 120 -16.35 -9.86 5.41
CA ASN A 120 -16.92 -8.64 5.93
C ASN A 120 -18.43 -8.76 5.88
N GLY A 121 -19.12 -8.54 6.99
CA GLY A 121 -20.55 -8.68 6.95
C GLY A 121 -21.25 -8.26 8.22
N ALA A 122 -22.42 -7.67 8.03
CA ALA A 122 -23.37 -7.32 9.05
C ALA A 122 -24.63 -8.17 8.87
N ASN A 123 -25.13 -8.73 9.97
CA ASN A 123 -26.44 -9.35 10.03
C ASN A 123 -27.31 -8.52 10.96
N ASN A 124 -28.61 -8.45 10.66
CA ASN A 124 -29.58 -7.65 11.42
C ASN A 124 -29.19 -6.16 11.51
N GLY A 125 -28.60 -5.63 10.45
CA GLY A 125 -28.50 -4.18 10.26
C GLY A 125 -29.87 -3.57 9.99
N MET A 126 -29.90 -2.28 9.81
CA MET A 126 -31.13 -1.55 9.50
C MET A 126 -30.89 -0.63 8.31
N THR A 127 -31.83 -0.64 7.38
CA THR A 127 -31.91 0.34 6.30
C THR A 127 -33.20 1.12 6.42
N GLU A 128 -33.12 2.45 6.33
CA GLU A 128 -34.29 3.32 6.29
C GLU A 128 -34.27 4.16 5.00
N TYR A 129 -35.40 4.26 4.33
CA TYR A 129 -35.56 5.09 3.13
C TYR A 129 -36.62 6.16 3.35
N TRP A 130 -36.37 7.38 2.87
CA TRP A 130 -37.37 8.44 2.85
C TRP A 130 -37.14 9.42 1.70
N LYS A 131 -38.25 9.92 1.15
CA LYS A 131 -38.22 11.04 0.18
C LYS A 131 -38.28 12.37 0.91
N THR A 132 -37.66 13.40 0.37
CA THR A 132 -37.59 14.72 1.02
C THR A 132 -38.96 15.33 1.33
N ALA A 133 -40.00 14.99 0.54
CA ALA A 133 -41.39 15.45 0.75
C ALA A 133 -42.23 14.58 1.67
N ALA A 134 -41.74 13.42 2.11
CA ALA A 134 -42.47 12.46 2.95
C ALA A 134 -41.75 12.24 4.26
N ALA A 135 -42.42 12.55 5.39
CA ALA A 135 -41.90 12.30 6.73
C ALA A 135 -41.89 10.79 7.11
N ILE A 136 -42.39 9.91 6.24
CA ILE A 136 -42.49 8.47 6.51
C ILE A 136 -41.19 7.78 6.10
N LYS A 137 -40.48 7.22 7.08
CA LYS A 137 -39.35 6.34 6.90
C LYS A 137 -39.83 4.90 6.76
N ASN A 138 -39.41 4.23 5.70
CA ASN A 138 -39.62 2.79 5.56
C ASN A 138 -38.32 2.10 6.01
N GLY A 139 -38.39 1.35 7.09
CA GLY A 139 -37.28 0.57 7.62
C GLY A 139 -37.36 -0.89 7.19
N SER A 140 -36.22 -1.49 6.94
CA SER A 140 -36.06 -2.93 6.63
C SER A 140 -34.83 -3.50 7.32
N ILE A 141 -34.80 -4.81 7.52
CA ILE A 141 -33.65 -5.52 8.05
C ILE A 141 -32.61 -5.68 6.93
N LEU A 142 -31.37 -5.32 7.21
CA LEU A 142 -30.26 -5.36 6.28
C LEU A 142 -29.26 -6.45 6.66
N ASP A 143 -29.00 -7.36 5.73
CA ASP A 143 -27.90 -8.31 5.81
C ASP A 143 -26.93 -8.07 4.65
N ILE A 144 -25.68 -7.71 4.96
CA ILE A 144 -24.61 -7.58 3.98
C ILE A 144 -23.52 -8.57 4.31
N ASN A 145 -23.12 -9.38 3.35
CA ASN A 145 -22.02 -10.32 3.50
C ASN A 145 -21.12 -10.28 2.27
N THR A 146 -19.86 -9.99 2.47
CA THR A 146 -18.83 -10.04 1.43
C THR A 146 -17.76 -11.03 1.84
N ARG A 147 -17.45 -11.98 0.97
CA ARG A 147 -16.41 -12.98 1.16
C ARG A 147 -15.42 -12.91 0.02
N ASN A 148 -14.14 -12.87 0.34
CA ASN A 148 -13.07 -13.02 -0.63
C ASN A 148 -12.22 -14.22 -0.23
N LYS A 149 -11.81 -15.02 -1.21
CA LYS A 149 -10.79 -16.06 -1.03
C LYS A 149 -9.77 -15.92 -2.14
N SER A 150 -8.51 -16.07 -1.82
CA SER A 150 -7.47 -16.15 -2.83
C SER A 150 -6.46 -17.24 -2.51
N TYR A 151 -5.98 -17.88 -3.56
CA TYR A 151 -4.91 -18.86 -3.54
C TYR A 151 -3.83 -18.40 -4.50
N ARG A 152 -2.57 -18.29 -4.02
CA ARG A 152 -1.51 -17.63 -4.78
C ARG A 152 -0.16 -18.33 -4.67
N PRO A 153 0.17 -19.26 -5.57
CA PRO A 153 1.55 -19.70 -5.80
C PRO A 153 2.39 -18.60 -6.45
N SER A 154 3.65 -18.50 -6.07
CA SER A 154 4.58 -17.49 -6.55
C SER A 154 5.99 -18.04 -6.73
N VAL A 155 6.73 -17.45 -7.66
CA VAL A 155 8.14 -17.72 -7.91
C VAL A 155 8.90 -16.41 -8.06
N TYR A 156 10.08 -16.35 -7.46
CA TYR A 156 10.98 -15.22 -7.56
C TYR A 156 12.39 -15.73 -7.84
N PHE A 157 13.05 -15.13 -8.82
CA PHE A 157 14.44 -15.38 -9.12
C PHE A 157 15.21 -14.06 -9.19
N TYR A 158 16.36 -14.02 -8.54
CA TYR A 158 17.30 -12.92 -8.60
C TYR A 158 18.67 -13.45 -9.02
N GLY A 159 19.33 -12.74 -9.92
CA GLY A 159 20.70 -13.00 -10.31
C GLY A 159 21.52 -11.72 -10.37
N LEU A 160 22.78 -11.81 -9.94
CA LEU A 160 23.79 -10.78 -10.12
C LEU A 160 25.05 -11.43 -10.69
N HIS A 161 25.53 -10.90 -11.80
CA HIS A 161 26.82 -11.26 -12.38
C HIS A 161 27.76 -10.07 -12.40
N THR A 162 28.94 -10.23 -11.80
CA THR A 162 29.99 -9.21 -11.76
C THR A 162 31.06 -9.59 -12.78
N PHE A 163 31.10 -8.89 -13.92
CA PHE A 163 32.08 -9.13 -14.98
C PHE A 163 33.47 -8.63 -14.60
N SER A 164 33.49 -7.47 -13.93
CA SER A 164 34.72 -6.83 -13.42
C SER A 164 34.38 -5.99 -12.17
N ASN A 165 35.38 -5.36 -11.57
CA ASN A 165 35.17 -4.44 -10.44
C ASN A 165 34.29 -3.22 -10.80
N THR A 166 34.08 -2.96 -12.10
CA THR A 166 33.37 -1.80 -12.61
C THR A 166 32.13 -2.14 -13.40
N LYS A 167 31.87 -3.43 -13.71
CA LYS A 167 30.76 -3.85 -14.58
C LYS A 167 29.99 -4.97 -13.94
N SER A 168 28.67 -4.81 -13.85
CA SER A 168 27.75 -5.84 -13.35
C SER A 168 26.43 -5.83 -14.09
N LEU A 169 25.78 -6.98 -14.11
CA LEU A 169 24.41 -7.19 -14.56
C LEU A 169 23.63 -7.83 -13.43
N ASP A 170 22.57 -7.21 -13.02
CA ASP A 170 21.57 -7.84 -12.16
C ASP A 170 20.24 -7.98 -12.87
N TYR A 171 19.52 -9.03 -12.52
CA TYR A 171 18.23 -9.33 -13.13
C TYR A 171 17.29 -10.01 -12.13
N VAL A 172 16.02 -9.73 -12.27
CA VAL A 172 14.94 -10.25 -11.43
C VAL A 172 13.84 -10.78 -12.33
N PHE A 173 13.31 -11.92 -11.93
CA PHE A 173 12.03 -12.43 -12.38
C PHE A 173 11.14 -12.62 -11.14
N ASP A 174 9.93 -12.09 -11.18
CA ASP A 174 8.93 -12.20 -10.10
C ASP A 174 7.57 -12.50 -10.74
N GLY A 175 6.97 -13.61 -10.37
CA GLY A 175 5.69 -13.99 -10.96
C GLY A 175 4.80 -14.72 -9.96
N TYR A 176 3.50 -14.54 -10.12
CA TYR A 176 2.50 -15.32 -9.40
C TYR A 176 1.24 -15.53 -10.25
N TYR A 177 0.57 -16.60 -9.94
CA TYR A 177 -0.81 -16.86 -10.31
C TYR A 177 -1.69 -16.61 -9.07
N SER A 178 -2.90 -16.10 -9.25
CA SER A 178 -3.87 -15.97 -8.18
C SER A 178 -5.24 -16.43 -8.67
N ARG A 179 -5.85 -17.36 -7.94
CA ARG A 179 -7.27 -17.66 -8.05
C ARG A 179 -8.00 -16.84 -7.00
N ASN A 180 -8.89 -15.97 -7.46
CA ASN A 180 -9.66 -15.07 -6.60
C ASN A 180 -11.15 -15.41 -6.72
N ASP A 181 -11.80 -15.69 -5.60
CA ASP A 181 -13.25 -15.89 -5.51
C ASP A 181 -13.84 -14.75 -4.68
N TYR A 182 -14.78 -14.01 -5.26
CA TYR A 182 -15.52 -12.93 -4.63
C TYR A 182 -17.00 -13.28 -4.60
N ASP A 183 -17.62 -13.20 -3.42
CA ASP A 183 -19.03 -13.45 -3.20
C ASP A 183 -19.59 -12.34 -2.31
N ARG A 184 -20.49 -11.53 -2.85
CA ARG A 184 -21.19 -10.47 -2.14
C ARG A 184 -22.68 -10.73 -2.17
N LEU A 185 -23.30 -10.72 -1.01
CA LEU A 185 -24.74 -10.77 -0.81
C LEU A 185 -25.19 -9.46 -0.16
N TYR A 186 -26.16 -8.82 -0.74
CA TYR A 186 -26.96 -7.75 -0.14
C TYR A 186 -28.38 -8.28 -0.02
N ASN A 187 -28.94 -8.25 1.16
CA ASN A 187 -30.30 -8.68 1.42
C ASN A 187 -31.00 -7.64 2.30
N ASP A 188 -32.15 -7.20 1.86
CA ASP A 188 -32.99 -6.19 2.49
C ASP A 188 -34.42 -6.76 2.40
N ASP A 189 -35.04 -7.13 3.49
CA ASP A 189 -36.31 -7.82 3.66
C ASP A 189 -37.14 -8.19 2.38
N ASN A 190 -37.10 -7.33 1.38
CA ASN A 190 -37.89 -7.40 0.17
C ASN A 190 -37.09 -7.84 -1.07
N VAL A 191 -35.76 -7.64 -1.07
CA VAL A 191 -34.93 -7.87 -2.24
C VAL A 191 -33.57 -8.45 -1.87
N SER A 192 -33.03 -9.26 -2.75
CA SER A 192 -31.71 -9.87 -2.59
C SER A 192 -30.90 -9.72 -3.86
N PHE A 193 -29.67 -9.19 -3.70
CA PHE A 193 -28.70 -9.06 -4.79
C PHE A 193 -27.45 -9.85 -4.46
N ARG A 194 -27.05 -10.75 -5.34
CA ARG A 194 -25.82 -11.52 -5.20
C ARG A 194 -24.91 -11.29 -6.38
N SER A 195 -23.66 -10.96 -6.08
CA SER A 195 -22.56 -10.84 -7.03
C SER A 195 -21.51 -11.90 -6.71
N LEU A 196 -21.31 -12.83 -7.62
CA LEU A 196 -20.29 -13.87 -7.52
C LEU A 196 -19.30 -13.69 -8.67
N VAL A 197 -18.01 -13.61 -8.36
CA VAL A 197 -16.96 -13.47 -9.37
C VAL A 197 -15.87 -14.47 -9.09
N LYS A 198 -15.42 -15.14 -10.14
CA LYS A 198 -14.26 -16.02 -10.14
C LYS A 198 -13.22 -15.44 -11.08
N GLU A 199 -11.98 -15.31 -10.63
CA GLU A 199 -10.90 -14.71 -11.40
C GLU A 199 -9.68 -15.59 -11.38
N ASP A 200 -9.10 -15.83 -12.53
CA ASP A 200 -7.76 -16.35 -12.73
C ASP A 200 -6.84 -15.17 -13.12
N TYR A 201 -5.91 -14.83 -12.25
CA TYR A 201 -5.05 -13.66 -12.39
C TYR A 201 -3.59 -14.05 -12.47
N TYR A 202 -2.87 -13.56 -13.48
CA TYR A 202 -1.44 -13.78 -13.69
C TYR A 202 -0.69 -12.47 -13.63
N TYR A 203 0.38 -12.46 -12.88
CA TYR A 203 1.30 -11.34 -12.79
C TYR A 203 2.71 -11.81 -13.09
N ILE A 204 3.39 -11.09 -13.98
CA ILE A 204 4.80 -11.32 -14.31
C ILE A 204 5.52 -9.98 -14.30
N LYS A 205 6.65 -9.94 -13.61
CA LYS A 205 7.59 -8.85 -13.63
C LYS A 205 8.98 -9.39 -13.94
N ALA A 206 9.63 -8.81 -14.92
CA ALA A 206 11.04 -9.04 -15.20
C ALA A 206 11.79 -7.71 -15.22
N ASN A 207 13.00 -7.68 -14.71
CA ASN A 207 13.88 -6.53 -14.90
C ASN A 207 15.34 -6.97 -15.05
N ALA A 208 16.09 -6.19 -15.80
CA ALA A 208 17.53 -6.32 -15.96
C ALA A 208 18.17 -4.93 -15.84
N ASN A 209 19.30 -4.86 -15.13
CA ASN A 209 20.04 -3.63 -14.91
C ASN A 209 21.53 -3.89 -15.16
N TYR A 210 22.06 -3.31 -16.24
CA TYR A 210 23.48 -3.36 -16.55
C TYR A 210 24.16 -2.08 -16.12
N SER A 211 25.15 -2.15 -15.24
CA SER A 211 25.84 -1.00 -14.69
C SER A 211 27.35 -0.99 -14.98
N MET A 212 27.87 0.19 -15.29
CA MET A 212 29.28 0.46 -15.53
C MET A 212 29.74 1.65 -14.69
N ALA A 213 30.79 1.48 -13.91
CA ALA A 213 31.49 2.57 -13.25
C ALA A 213 32.73 2.93 -14.04
N PHE A 214 32.88 4.19 -14.46
CA PHE A 214 34.06 4.67 -15.18
C PHE A 214 35.16 5.13 -14.24
N SER A 215 34.77 5.58 -13.06
CA SER A 215 35.66 5.98 -11.97
C SER A 215 34.92 5.79 -10.65
N HIS A 216 35.59 6.06 -9.53
CA HIS A 216 34.92 6.06 -8.21
C HIS A 216 33.88 7.18 -8.05
N ARG A 217 33.71 8.04 -9.06
CA ARG A 217 32.86 9.24 -8.99
C ARG A 217 31.72 9.27 -10.01
N ASN A 218 31.73 8.38 -11.00
CA ASN A 218 30.69 8.35 -12.02
C ASN A 218 30.28 6.91 -12.39
N ARG A 219 29.02 6.75 -12.70
CA ARG A 219 28.40 5.48 -13.07
C ARG A 219 27.37 5.73 -14.17
N LEU A 220 27.29 4.82 -15.11
CA LEU A 220 26.22 4.70 -16.09
C LEU A 220 25.56 3.34 -15.91
N ALA A 221 24.23 3.31 -15.94
CA ALA A 221 23.48 2.06 -15.96
C ALA A 221 22.32 2.11 -16.96
N PHE A 222 21.96 0.95 -17.47
CA PHE A 222 20.79 0.76 -18.34
C PHE A 222 19.87 -0.24 -17.68
N SER A 223 18.61 0.14 -17.53
CA SER A 223 17.59 -0.69 -16.90
C SER A 223 16.44 -0.94 -17.85
N LEU A 224 16.03 -2.20 -17.93
CA LEU A 224 14.82 -2.65 -18.62
C LEU A 224 13.88 -3.25 -17.57
N TYR A 225 12.62 -2.83 -17.58
CA TYR A 225 11.55 -3.41 -16.78
C TYR A 225 10.43 -3.86 -17.71
N GLU A 226 9.86 -5.00 -17.39
CA GLU A 226 8.67 -5.54 -18.04
C GLU A 226 7.65 -5.93 -16.97
N PHE A 227 6.42 -5.49 -17.14
CA PHE A 227 5.30 -5.84 -16.30
C PHE A 227 4.17 -6.39 -17.16
N MET A 228 3.63 -7.54 -16.81
CA MET A 228 2.50 -8.13 -17.51
C MET A 228 1.44 -8.57 -16.50
N ARG A 229 0.19 -8.27 -16.80
CA ARG A 229 -0.99 -8.65 -16.02
C ARG A 229 -2.04 -9.22 -16.96
N ILE A 230 -2.57 -10.36 -16.60
CA ILE A 230 -3.65 -11.03 -17.33
C ILE A 230 -4.71 -11.39 -16.29
N SER A 231 -5.95 -11.01 -16.54
CA SER A 231 -7.10 -11.40 -15.75
C SER A 231 -8.14 -12.05 -16.64
N ASP A 232 -8.61 -13.21 -16.22
CA ASP A 232 -9.74 -13.92 -16.80
C ASP A 232 -10.82 -14.06 -15.72
N SER A 233 -11.94 -13.35 -15.86
CA SER A 233 -12.95 -13.19 -14.83
C SER A 233 -14.32 -13.60 -15.33
N GLU A 234 -14.98 -14.49 -14.59
CA GLU A 234 -16.36 -14.92 -14.78
C GLU A 234 -17.25 -14.24 -13.72
N TYR A 235 -18.14 -13.35 -14.16
CA TYR A 235 -19.17 -12.71 -13.35
C TYR A 235 -20.46 -13.51 -13.44
N ILE A 236 -21.00 -13.90 -12.27
CA ILE A 236 -22.20 -14.73 -12.13
C ILE A 236 -23.17 -13.98 -11.22
N GLY A 237 -24.43 -13.87 -11.61
CA GLY A 237 -25.46 -13.17 -10.83
C GLY A 237 -26.43 -12.44 -11.74
N THR A 238 -26.85 -11.25 -11.34
CA THR A 238 -27.81 -10.42 -12.12
C THR A 238 -27.27 -10.03 -13.50
N SER A 239 -25.94 -10.01 -13.69
CA SER A 239 -25.29 -9.71 -14.96
C SER A 239 -24.18 -10.74 -15.20
N ALA A 240 -24.51 -11.84 -15.90
CA ALA A 240 -23.49 -12.81 -16.29
C ALA A 240 -22.59 -12.21 -17.38
N TYR A 241 -21.29 -12.20 -17.16
CA TYR A 241 -20.32 -11.63 -18.09
C TYR A 241 -18.95 -12.29 -17.92
N ASN A 242 -18.31 -12.62 -19.03
CA ASN A 242 -16.93 -13.07 -19.04
C ASN A 242 -16.03 -11.93 -19.51
N GLN A 243 -14.93 -11.70 -18.81
CA GLN A 243 -14.00 -10.63 -19.12
C GLN A 243 -12.58 -11.16 -19.15
N ASN A 244 -11.89 -10.91 -20.23
CA ASN A 244 -10.45 -11.13 -20.36
C ASN A 244 -9.75 -9.78 -20.54
N LEU A 245 -8.79 -9.49 -19.68
CA LEU A 245 -8.04 -8.24 -19.64
C LEU A 245 -6.54 -8.51 -19.67
N HIS A 246 -5.84 -7.86 -20.59
CA HIS A 246 -4.38 -7.87 -20.69
C HIS A 246 -3.83 -6.46 -20.49
N SER A 247 -2.78 -6.34 -19.68
CA SER A 247 -1.99 -5.12 -19.54
C SER A 247 -0.51 -5.46 -19.53
N SER A 248 0.29 -4.73 -20.32
CA SER A 248 1.75 -4.81 -20.26
C SER A 248 2.37 -3.42 -20.27
N GLU A 249 3.49 -3.28 -19.57
CA GLU A 249 4.29 -2.06 -19.57
C GLU A 249 5.77 -2.41 -19.63
N THR A 250 6.44 -1.97 -20.71
CA THR A 250 7.89 -2.03 -20.90
C THR A 250 8.48 -0.67 -20.56
N ILE A 251 9.46 -0.61 -19.66
CA ILE A 251 10.12 0.64 -19.28
C ILE A 251 11.62 0.52 -19.49
N LEU A 252 12.19 1.49 -20.17
CA LEU A 252 13.63 1.63 -20.39
C LEU A 252 14.15 2.87 -19.67
N PHE A 253 15.28 2.74 -18.99
CA PHE A 253 15.99 3.85 -18.37
C PHE A 253 17.48 3.83 -18.70
N ALA A 254 18.07 5.03 -18.80
CA ALA A 254 19.50 5.25 -18.81
C ALA A 254 19.86 6.13 -17.60
N ASP A 255 20.53 5.55 -16.61
CA ASP A 255 20.88 6.21 -15.34
C ASP A 255 22.32 6.69 -15.42
N TYR A 256 22.55 7.98 -15.21
CA TYR A 256 23.88 8.55 -15.05
C TYR A 256 24.01 9.25 -13.72
N SER A 257 25.00 8.85 -12.93
CA SER A 257 25.31 9.47 -11.66
C SER A 257 26.75 9.94 -11.57
N GLN A 258 26.95 11.12 -10.98
CA GLN A 258 28.27 11.71 -10.82
C GLN A 258 28.40 12.50 -9.52
N ARG A 259 29.62 12.47 -8.94
CA ARG A 259 29.99 13.28 -7.80
C ARG A 259 31.09 14.28 -8.17
N LEU A 260 30.81 15.55 -7.98
CA LEU A 260 31.73 16.69 -8.23
C LEU A 260 31.92 17.47 -6.94
N GLY A 261 32.96 17.14 -6.16
CA GLY A 261 33.21 17.77 -4.87
C GLY A 261 32.03 17.62 -3.89
N SER A 262 31.44 18.76 -3.52
CA SER A 262 30.25 18.83 -2.65
C SER A 262 28.92 18.56 -3.37
N PHE A 263 28.93 18.43 -4.69
CA PHE A 263 27.76 18.21 -5.50
C PHE A 263 27.67 16.75 -5.97
N PHE A 264 26.51 16.14 -5.81
CA PHE A 264 26.16 14.83 -6.37
C PHE A 264 24.91 14.99 -7.19
N PHE A 265 24.90 14.46 -8.39
CA PHE A 265 23.68 14.35 -9.19
C PHE A 265 23.51 12.95 -9.79
N ASP A 266 22.28 12.63 -10.01
CA ASP A 266 21.78 11.39 -10.58
C ASP A 266 20.64 11.77 -11.51
N ILE A 267 20.73 11.39 -12.77
CA ILE A 267 19.71 11.69 -13.79
C ILE A 267 19.39 10.42 -14.56
N ASN A 268 18.12 10.13 -14.67
CA ASN A 268 17.59 8.87 -15.11
C ASN A 268 16.45 9.08 -16.12
N PRO A 269 16.76 9.51 -17.37
CA PRO A 269 15.78 9.59 -18.45
C PRO A 269 15.33 8.19 -18.88
N GLY A 270 14.07 8.09 -19.31
CA GLY A 270 13.49 6.83 -19.70
C GLY A 270 12.25 6.98 -20.58
N LEU A 271 11.78 5.86 -21.07
CA LEU A 271 10.55 5.72 -21.85
C LEU A 271 9.74 4.56 -21.29
N SER A 272 8.42 4.73 -21.27
CA SER A 272 7.45 3.68 -20.95
C SER A 272 6.57 3.42 -22.15
N PHE A 273 6.52 2.19 -22.60
CA PHE A 273 5.56 1.70 -23.57
C PHE A 273 4.51 0.86 -22.83
N LEU A 274 3.28 1.38 -22.76
CA LEU A 274 2.15 0.78 -22.08
C LEU A 274 1.11 0.30 -23.08
N THR A 275 0.65 -0.92 -22.93
CA THR A 275 -0.46 -1.49 -23.71
C THR A 275 -1.47 -2.11 -22.76
N TYR A 276 -2.76 -1.87 -22.98
CA TYR A 276 -3.82 -2.63 -22.35
C TYR A 276 -4.96 -2.92 -23.33
N ARG A 277 -5.60 -4.06 -23.14
CA ARG A 277 -6.67 -4.55 -24.00
C ARG A 277 -7.71 -5.29 -23.18
N LEU A 278 -8.95 -4.88 -23.34
CA LEU A 278 -10.11 -5.62 -22.92
C LEU A 278 -10.60 -6.49 -24.10
N GLU A 279 -11.06 -7.71 -23.84
CA GLU A 279 -11.58 -8.59 -24.88
C GLU A 279 -12.72 -7.92 -25.68
N GLY A 280 -12.70 -8.07 -27.01
CA GLY A 280 -13.68 -7.42 -27.90
C GLY A 280 -13.40 -5.93 -28.18
N MET A 281 -12.37 -5.33 -27.57
CA MET A 281 -12.00 -3.94 -27.79
C MET A 281 -10.64 -3.78 -28.47
N LYS A 282 -10.38 -2.60 -29.03
CA LYS A 282 -9.07 -2.27 -29.60
C LYS A 282 -8.06 -2.11 -28.46
N SER A 283 -6.82 -2.56 -28.71
CA SER A 283 -5.70 -2.27 -27.82
C SER A 283 -5.46 -0.77 -27.71
N ILE A 284 -5.25 -0.29 -26.50
CA ILE A 284 -4.83 1.07 -26.20
C ILE A 284 -3.34 1.05 -25.92
N ASN A 285 -2.60 1.91 -26.64
CA ASN A 285 -1.14 1.95 -26.58
C ASN A 285 -0.68 3.38 -26.26
N HIS A 286 0.24 3.52 -25.31
CA HIS A 286 0.82 4.80 -24.92
C HIS A 286 2.34 4.70 -24.90
N LEU A 287 3.00 5.70 -25.44
CA LEU A 287 4.43 5.93 -25.29
C LEU A 287 4.62 7.17 -24.41
N ASN A 288 5.20 7.01 -23.24
CA ASN A 288 5.34 8.06 -22.25
C ASN A 288 6.80 8.34 -21.92
N PRO A 289 7.22 9.63 -21.85
CA PRO A 289 8.52 9.97 -21.31
C PRO A 289 8.56 9.73 -19.80
N ARG A 290 9.72 9.32 -19.32
CA ARG A 290 10.02 9.20 -17.89
C ARG A 290 11.32 9.93 -17.58
N LEU A 291 11.36 10.55 -16.42
CA LEU A 291 12.57 11.20 -15.92
C LEU A 291 12.60 11.12 -14.40
N GLN A 292 13.70 10.63 -13.87
CA GLN A 292 14.01 10.80 -12.46
C GLN A 292 15.32 11.59 -12.36
N ALA A 293 15.36 12.60 -11.52
CA ALA A 293 16.55 13.38 -11.28
C ALA A 293 16.71 13.65 -9.79
N ARG A 294 17.93 13.59 -9.31
CA ARG A 294 18.31 13.96 -7.96
C ARG A 294 19.59 14.77 -8.00
N ALA A 295 19.57 15.90 -7.34
CA ALA A 295 20.75 16.71 -7.10
C ALA A 295 20.90 16.93 -5.59
N THR A 296 22.07 16.68 -5.05
CA THR A 296 22.40 16.90 -3.64
C THR A 296 23.59 17.81 -3.55
N TYR A 297 23.45 18.92 -2.87
CA TYR A 297 24.52 19.86 -2.59
C TYR A 297 24.84 19.85 -1.10
N ARG A 298 26.05 19.46 -0.74
CA ARG A 298 26.55 19.54 0.62
C ARG A 298 27.08 20.96 0.86
N ILE A 299 26.31 21.77 1.60
CA ILE A 299 26.67 23.14 1.94
C ILE A 299 27.90 23.12 2.82
N ASP A 300 27.88 22.30 3.87
CA ASP A 300 28.99 22.07 4.79
C ASP A 300 28.96 20.65 5.39
N LYS A 301 29.65 20.42 6.52
CA LYS A 301 29.72 19.10 7.18
C LYS A 301 28.39 18.65 7.83
N VAL A 302 27.52 19.59 8.12
CA VAL A 302 26.26 19.34 8.87
C VAL A 302 25.02 19.66 8.06
N GLN A 303 25.16 20.34 6.92
CA GLN A 303 24.03 20.78 6.12
C GLN A 303 24.09 20.26 4.68
N GLN A 304 22.95 19.84 4.18
CA GLN A 304 22.79 19.50 2.76
C GLN A 304 21.43 19.97 2.24
N LEU A 305 21.42 20.34 0.98
CA LEU A 305 20.24 20.62 0.18
C LEU A 305 20.06 19.51 -0.85
N GLN A 306 18.85 19.01 -1.03
CA GLN A 306 18.54 17.99 -2.02
C GLN A 306 17.33 18.40 -2.83
N PHE A 307 17.48 18.37 -4.14
CA PHE A 307 16.39 18.47 -5.10
C PHE A 307 16.11 17.09 -5.71
N MET A 308 14.85 16.70 -5.79
CA MET A 308 14.39 15.52 -6.48
C MET A 308 13.29 15.92 -7.46
N PHE A 309 13.27 15.26 -8.60
CA PHE A 309 12.27 15.44 -9.63
C PHE A 309 11.89 14.07 -10.20
N ALA A 310 10.59 13.81 -10.33
CA ALA A 310 10.07 12.64 -10.99
C ALA A 310 9.01 13.04 -12.00
N LEU A 311 9.15 12.55 -13.23
CA LEU A 311 8.17 12.56 -14.30
C LEU A 311 7.87 11.10 -14.65
N GLY A 312 6.63 10.73 -14.72
CA GLY A 312 6.22 9.38 -15.08
C GLY A 312 4.78 9.33 -15.53
N ASN A 313 4.29 8.13 -15.73
CA ASN A 313 2.90 7.84 -16.04
C ASN A 313 2.34 6.79 -15.09
N THR A 314 1.03 6.79 -14.97
CA THR A 314 0.28 5.69 -14.38
C THR A 314 -0.94 5.41 -15.24
N TYR A 315 -1.31 4.15 -15.37
CA TYR A 315 -2.53 3.74 -16.06
C TYR A 315 -3.67 3.53 -15.06
N PRO A 316 -4.93 3.53 -15.52
CA PRO A 316 -6.05 3.19 -14.69
C PRO A 316 -5.87 1.82 -14.01
N ARG A 317 -6.34 1.70 -12.79
CA ARG A 317 -6.29 0.42 -12.08
C ARG A 317 -7.04 -0.65 -12.89
N ILE A 318 -6.49 -1.84 -12.96
CA ILE A 318 -7.02 -2.94 -13.77
C ILE A 318 -8.50 -3.27 -13.44
N ASN A 319 -8.93 -3.04 -12.21
CA ASN A 319 -10.32 -3.22 -11.80
C ASN A 319 -11.27 -2.08 -12.21
N THR A 320 -10.77 -0.98 -12.73
CA THR A 320 -11.60 0.16 -13.17
C THR A 320 -11.81 0.16 -14.69
N ILE A 321 -10.90 -0.43 -15.47
CA ILE A 321 -10.95 -0.49 -16.93
C ILE A 321 -11.73 -1.72 -17.42
N ASN A 322 -12.95 -1.91 -16.99
CA ASN A 322 -13.80 -3.01 -17.43
C ASN A 322 -15.16 -2.50 -17.95
N ASN A 323 -15.92 -3.36 -18.62
CA ASN A 323 -17.25 -3.04 -19.14
C ASN A 323 -18.37 -3.72 -18.35
N VAL A 324 -18.03 -4.31 -17.21
CA VAL A 324 -19.00 -5.02 -16.37
C VAL A 324 -19.95 -4.03 -15.72
N GLU A 325 -21.23 -4.37 -15.70
CA GLU A 325 -22.25 -3.71 -14.92
C GLU A 325 -22.76 -4.69 -13.85
N GLN A 326 -22.68 -4.28 -12.58
CA GLN A 326 -23.13 -5.08 -11.46
C GLN A 326 -24.13 -4.30 -10.63
N GLN A 327 -25.34 -4.80 -10.52
CA GLN A 327 -26.31 -4.28 -9.55
C GLN A 327 -25.92 -4.79 -8.16
N ILE A 328 -25.59 -3.88 -7.26
CA ILE A 328 -25.10 -4.21 -5.92
C ILE A 328 -26.15 -4.04 -4.83
N ASP A 329 -27.20 -3.27 -5.10
CA ASP A 329 -28.36 -3.04 -4.24
C ASP A 329 -29.55 -2.53 -5.08
N PRO A 330 -30.72 -2.20 -4.47
CA PRO A 330 -31.88 -1.73 -5.22
C PRO A 330 -31.67 -0.46 -6.04
N ILE A 331 -30.67 0.35 -5.69
CA ILE A 331 -30.51 1.70 -6.26
C ILE A 331 -29.23 1.79 -7.11
N ILE A 332 -28.15 1.11 -6.72
CA ILE A 332 -26.81 1.31 -7.27
C ILE A 332 -26.40 0.20 -8.22
N ILE A 333 -25.95 0.60 -9.40
CA ILE A 333 -25.26 -0.27 -10.36
C ILE A 333 -23.80 0.20 -10.47
N LEU A 334 -22.86 -0.67 -10.16
CA LEU A 334 -21.44 -0.42 -10.41
C LEU A 334 -21.12 -0.71 -11.87
N LYS A 335 -20.33 0.15 -12.49
CA LYS A 335 -19.88 0.01 -13.88
C LYS A 335 -18.41 0.41 -13.99
N GLY A 336 -17.59 -0.41 -14.64
CA GLY A 336 -16.26 0.00 -15.04
C GLY A 336 -16.29 0.99 -16.21
N ASN A 337 -15.14 1.58 -16.53
CA ASN A 337 -14.97 2.44 -17.69
C ASN A 337 -13.71 2.05 -18.47
N SER A 338 -13.90 1.42 -19.63
CA SER A 338 -12.80 0.99 -20.51
C SER A 338 -12.16 2.12 -21.34
N ASN A 339 -12.75 3.33 -21.32
CA ASN A 339 -12.30 4.46 -22.15
C ASN A 339 -11.39 5.44 -21.39
N MET A 340 -10.87 5.02 -20.22
CA MET A 340 -9.98 5.89 -19.44
C MET A 340 -8.59 5.94 -20.04
N ASP A 341 -7.98 7.13 -19.94
CA ASP A 341 -6.66 7.41 -20.49
C ASP A 341 -5.56 7.21 -19.44
N ASN A 342 -4.33 7.28 -19.88
CA ASN A 342 -3.14 7.23 -19.09
C ASN A 342 -2.83 8.59 -18.45
N SER A 343 -2.47 8.60 -17.18
CA SER A 343 -2.14 9.82 -16.44
C SER A 343 -0.64 10.10 -16.49
N ILE A 344 -0.25 11.36 -16.65
CA ILE A 344 1.12 11.85 -16.46
C ILE A 344 1.25 12.44 -15.06
N LEU A 345 2.34 12.10 -14.40
CA LEU A 345 2.66 12.49 -13.03
C LEU A 345 3.93 13.34 -13.00
N LEU A 346 3.89 14.43 -12.23
CA LEU A 346 5.06 15.25 -11.89
C LEU A 346 5.21 15.35 -10.38
N ASN A 347 6.42 15.21 -9.86
CA ASN A 347 6.67 15.32 -8.43
C ASN A 347 8.06 15.94 -8.12
N PRO A 348 8.25 17.26 -8.23
CA PRO A 348 9.41 17.95 -7.70
C PRO A 348 9.36 18.04 -6.18
N ARG A 349 10.53 17.89 -5.53
CA ARG A 349 10.73 18.07 -4.10
C ARG A 349 12.06 18.75 -3.82
N LEU A 350 12.05 19.77 -2.98
CA LEU A 350 13.25 20.37 -2.40
C LEU A 350 13.27 20.09 -0.90
N SER A 351 14.39 19.62 -0.38
CA SER A 351 14.56 19.35 1.05
C SER A 351 15.91 19.86 1.56
N HIS A 352 15.89 20.38 2.79
CA HIS A 352 17.07 20.77 3.53
C HIS A 352 17.22 19.85 4.75
N THR A 353 18.45 19.44 5.03
CA THR A 353 18.79 18.62 6.20
C THR A 353 19.93 19.29 6.96
N LEU A 354 19.72 19.49 8.27
CA LEU A 354 20.72 19.96 9.23
C LEU A 354 20.97 18.85 10.27
N ASN A 355 22.22 18.40 10.41
CA ASN A 355 22.61 17.35 11.36
C ASN A 355 23.66 17.92 12.33
N LEU A 356 23.24 18.32 13.51
CA LEU A 356 24.10 18.66 14.63
C LEU A 356 24.33 17.43 15.52
N ASN A 357 25.25 17.52 16.46
CA ASN A 357 25.62 16.36 17.31
C ASN A 357 24.40 15.71 18.01
N LYS A 358 23.53 16.53 18.60
CA LYS A 358 22.35 16.06 19.34
C LYS A 358 21.02 16.40 18.69
N PHE A 359 21.04 17.15 17.60
CA PHE A 359 19.85 17.68 16.96
C PHE A 359 19.92 17.47 15.46
N ALA A 360 18.83 16.98 14.87
CA ALA A 360 18.67 16.92 13.42
C ALA A 360 17.36 17.59 13.02
N LEU A 361 17.40 18.40 11.97
CA LEU A 361 16.25 19.05 11.37
C LEU A 361 16.21 18.68 9.89
N GLN A 362 15.05 18.27 9.44
CA GLN A 362 14.74 18.10 8.02
C GLN A 362 13.51 18.91 7.70
N THR A 363 13.56 19.71 6.64
CA THR A 363 12.43 20.44 6.09
C THR A 363 12.28 20.10 4.61
N GLY A 364 11.09 20.12 4.11
CA GLY A 364 10.81 19.81 2.70
C GLY A 364 9.61 20.56 2.17
N VAL A 365 9.67 20.88 0.88
CA VAL A 365 8.51 21.32 0.10
C VAL A 365 8.41 20.44 -1.13
N SER A 366 7.21 20.03 -1.49
CA SER A 366 6.96 19.24 -2.69
C SER A 366 5.67 19.66 -3.37
N TYR A 367 5.60 19.32 -4.64
CA TYR A 367 4.43 19.56 -5.45
C TYR A 367 4.15 18.31 -6.29
N PHE A 368 2.96 17.76 -6.14
CA PHE A 368 2.51 16.65 -6.95
C PHE A 368 1.45 17.16 -7.94
N TYR A 369 1.60 16.75 -9.19
CA TYR A 369 0.67 17.03 -10.27
C TYR A 369 0.31 15.73 -10.99
N GLN A 370 -0.97 15.56 -11.31
CA GLN A 370 -1.47 14.47 -12.12
C GLN A 370 -2.56 15.01 -13.05
N ASN A 371 -2.37 14.87 -14.37
CA ASN A 371 -3.48 14.98 -15.32
C ASN A 371 -4.25 13.65 -15.37
N HIS A 372 -5.40 13.63 -15.99
CA HIS A 372 -6.26 12.43 -16.08
C HIS A 372 -6.38 11.71 -14.72
N SER A 373 -6.60 12.49 -13.63
CA SER A 373 -6.85 11.92 -12.32
C SER A 373 -8.19 11.22 -12.32
N ILE A 374 -8.18 9.93 -11.97
CA ILE A 374 -9.37 9.09 -11.97
C ILE A 374 -10.18 9.39 -10.72
N ILE A 375 -11.45 9.69 -10.91
CA ILE A 375 -12.44 9.88 -9.84
C ILE A 375 -13.68 9.03 -10.13
N SER A 376 -14.50 8.78 -9.11
CA SER A 376 -15.82 8.19 -9.30
C SER A 376 -16.76 9.19 -9.98
N ASP A 377 -17.59 8.69 -10.88
CA ASP A 377 -18.63 9.45 -11.57
C ASP A 377 -20.00 8.84 -11.30
N TYR A 378 -21.01 9.68 -11.22
CA TYR A 378 -22.36 9.29 -10.83
C TYR A 378 -23.37 9.92 -11.77
N TYR A 379 -24.26 9.10 -12.32
CA TYR A 379 -25.38 9.59 -13.13
C TYR A 379 -26.61 8.67 -12.99
N ILE A 380 -27.77 9.17 -13.35
CA ILE A 380 -29.02 8.42 -13.29
C ILE A 380 -29.33 7.81 -14.65
N ARG A 381 -29.63 6.51 -14.66
CA ARG A 381 -30.10 5.77 -15.85
C ARG A 381 -31.17 4.75 -15.42
N ASP A 382 -32.34 4.81 -16.08
CA ASP A 382 -33.45 3.87 -15.88
C ASP A 382 -33.85 3.70 -14.41
N GLY A 383 -33.88 4.81 -13.67
CA GLY A 383 -34.26 4.81 -12.25
C GLY A 383 -33.19 4.29 -11.29
N HIS A 384 -31.97 4.03 -11.76
CA HIS A 384 -30.83 3.61 -10.94
C HIS A 384 -29.71 4.65 -10.94
N LEU A 385 -28.96 4.72 -9.87
CA LEU A 385 -27.67 5.42 -9.81
C LEU A 385 -26.60 4.53 -10.42
N ILE A 386 -25.98 4.98 -11.49
CA ILE A 386 -24.79 4.35 -12.05
C ILE A 386 -23.57 4.96 -11.38
N SER A 387 -22.80 4.13 -10.68
CA SER A 387 -21.49 4.49 -10.14
C SER A 387 -20.41 3.95 -11.07
N THR A 388 -19.63 4.85 -11.67
CA THR A 388 -18.58 4.54 -12.65
C THR A 388 -17.33 5.36 -12.37
N PHE A 389 -16.43 5.47 -13.33
CA PHE A 389 -15.19 6.22 -13.25
C PHE A 389 -15.05 7.19 -14.42
N ARG A 390 -14.36 8.31 -14.20
CA ARG A 390 -13.93 9.25 -15.23
C ARG A 390 -12.52 9.77 -14.91
N ASP A 391 -11.83 10.31 -15.91
CA ASP A 391 -10.42 10.71 -15.84
C ASP A 391 -10.17 12.12 -16.38
N ASP A 392 -11.19 12.96 -16.46
CA ASP A 392 -11.10 14.33 -16.97
C ASP A 392 -10.61 15.36 -15.92
N CYS A 393 -10.17 14.89 -14.75
CA CYS A 393 -9.72 15.74 -13.67
C CYS A 393 -8.21 15.94 -13.66
N ILE A 394 -7.80 17.10 -13.15
CA ILE A 394 -6.41 17.41 -12.83
C ILE A 394 -6.28 17.51 -11.31
N TYR A 395 -5.29 16.87 -10.76
CA TYR A 395 -5.00 16.88 -9.35
C TYR A 395 -3.66 17.55 -9.06
N HIS A 396 -3.69 18.53 -8.14
CA HIS A 396 -2.53 19.21 -7.63
C HIS A 396 -2.43 19.00 -6.12
N ARG A 397 -1.22 18.79 -5.61
CA ARG A 397 -0.98 18.60 -4.18
C ARG A 397 0.35 19.24 -3.75
N PRO A 398 0.39 20.57 -3.54
CA PRO A 398 1.50 21.19 -2.83
C PRO A 398 1.54 20.71 -1.38
N SER A 399 2.74 20.53 -0.84
CA SER A 399 2.93 20.13 0.55
C SER A 399 4.23 20.67 1.13
N ALA A 400 4.24 20.86 2.45
CA ALA A 400 5.44 21.21 3.21
C ALA A 400 5.53 20.33 4.45
N ASP A 401 6.73 19.91 4.80
CA ASP A 401 6.98 19.07 5.97
C ASP A 401 8.20 19.51 6.76
N ILE A 402 8.14 19.23 8.06
CA ILE A 402 9.23 19.45 9.01
C ILE A 402 9.36 18.23 9.90
N SER A 403 10.60 17.82 10.17
CA SER A 403 10.90 16.76 11.12
C SER A 403 12.12 17.15 11.96
N MET A 404 11.95 17.15 13.27
CA MET A 404 12.98 17.45 14.25
C MET A 404 13.27 16.21 15.07
N THR A 405 14.55 15.87 15.23
CA THR A 405 15.00 14.78 16.11
C THR A 405 15.98 15.36 17.12
N TYR A 406 15.75 15.08 18.40
CA TYR A 406 16.63 15.48 19.47
C TYR A 406 17.09 14.28 20.29
N LYS A 407 18.42 14.13 20.40
CA LYS A 407 19.08 13.03 21.12
C LYS A 407 19.99 13.63 22.20
N PRO A 408 19.44 14.01 23.38
CA PRO A 408 20.25 14.61 24.46
C PRO A 408 21.31 13.66 24.99
N SER A 409 21.04 12.35 24.95
CA SER A 409 21.95 11.27 25.37
C SER A 409 21.86 10.08 24.39
N GLY A 410 22.72 9.09 24.58
CA GLY A 410 22.64 7.83 23.84
C GLY A 410 21.39 6.99 24.17
N THR A 411 20.72 7.29 25.27
CA THR A 411 19.57 6.54 25.77
C THR A 411 18.21 7.18 25.47
N LEU A 412 18.18 8.47 25.09
CA LEU A 412 16.93 9.20 24.86
C LEU A 412 16.88 9.75 23.43
N ASN A 413 15.80 9.45 22.73
CA ASN A 413 15.51 9.94 21.39
C ASN A 413 14.09 10.52 21.33
N MET A 414 13.98 11.77 20.91
CA MET A 414 12.71 12.48 20.76
C MET A 414 12.57 12.92 19.30
N LYS A 415 11.38 12.74 18.74
CA LYS A 415 11.08 13.16 17.36
C LYS A 415 9.75 13.91 17.32
N LEU A 416 9.75 15.05 16.65
CA LEU A 416 8.55 15.82 16.32
C LEU A 416 8.48 15.99 14.81
N SER A 417 7.33 15.71 14.20
CA SER A 417 7.11 15.89 12.77
C SER A 417 5.79 16.59 12.53
N GLY A 418 5.75 17.46 11.53
CA GLY A 418 4.55 18.15 11.07
C GLY A 418 4.50 18.19 9.55
N GLN A 419 3.31 18.15 9.00
CA GLN A 419 3.07 18.22 7.57
C GLN A 419 1.84 19.08 7.29
N TRP A 420 1.94 19.92 6.28
CA TRP A 420 0.83 20.58 5.62
C TRP A 420 0.68 20.05 4.21
N VAL A 421 -0.56 19.81 3.79
CA VAL A 421 -0.92 19.36 2.44
C VAL A 421 -2.14 20.14 1.98
N GLU A 422 -2.12 20.58 0.74
CA GLU A 422 -3.29 21.12 0.05
C GLU A 422 -3.68 20.20 -1.11
N HIS A 423 -4.92 19.77 -1.14
CA HIS A 423 -5.48 18.96 -2.22
C HIS A 423 -6.36 19.84 -3.10
N LEU A 424 -6.06 19.92 -4.38
CA LEU A 424 -6.78 20.71 -5.36
C LEU A 424 -7.17 19.79 -6.53
N VAL A 425 -8.46 19.50 -6.69
CA VAL A 425 -8.99 18.74 -7.83
C VAL A 425 -9.81 19.66 -8.71
N ARG A 426 -9.56 19.62 -10.00
CA ARG A 426 -10.23 20.45 -11.00
C ARG A 426 -10.53 19.61 -12.24
N GLY A 427 -11.74 19.73 -12.78
CA GLY A 427 -12.14 19.10 -14.05
C GLY A 427 -13.63 18.83 -14.11
N GLY A 428 -14.25 19.06 -15.27
CA GLY A 428 -15.70 18.95 -15.42
C GLY A 428 -16.44 19.83 -14.42
N ALA A 429 -17.39 19.26 -13.69
CA ALA A 429 -18.12 19.92 -12.60
C ALA A 429 -17.39 19.84 -11.24
N GLU A 430 -16.23 19.18 -11.16
CA GLU A 430 -15.52 18.95 -9.89
C GLU A 430 -14.57 20.10 -9.55
N HIS A 431 -14.80 20.69 -8.38
CA HIS A 431 -13.94 21.68 -7.76
C HIS A 431 -13.76 21.35 -6.29
N ARG A 432 -12.64 20.72 -5.93
CA ARG A 432 -12.37 20.36 -4.55
C ARG A 432 -11.11 21.01 -4.05
N ASN A 433 -11.20 21.58 -2.85
CA ASN A 433 -10.08 22.12 -2.10
C ASN A 433 -10.13 21.52 -0.70
N LEU A 434 -9.03 20.93 -0.27
CA LEU A 434 -8.89 20.40 1.09
C LEU A 434 -7.50 20.73 1.61
N SER A 435 -7.43 21.65 2.58
CA SER A 435 -6.21 21.93 3.32
C SER A 435 -6.14 21.07 4.58
N ALA A 436 -5.03 20.43 4.82
CA ALA A 436 -4.85 19.50 5.92
C ALA A 436 -3.52 19.71 6.62
N PHE A 437 -3.55 19.68 7.97
CA PHE A 437 -2.38 19.65 8.83
C PHE A 437 -2.37 18.36 9.62
N SER A 438 -1.21 17.77 9.77
CA SER A 438 -1.01 16.60 10.64
C SER A 438 0.33 16.69 11.34
N GLY A 439 0.42 16.06 12.51
CA GLY A 439 1.64 16.05 13.30
C GLY A 439 1.80 14.76 14.10
N THR A 440 3.05 14.40 14.38
CA THR A 440 3.39 13.28 15.24
C THR A 440 4.49 13.69 16.22
N ALA A 441 4.36 13.25 17.47
CA ALA A 441 5.42 13.33 18.46
C ALA A 441 5.75 11.92 18.97
N MET A 442 7.04 11.65 19.15
CA MET A 442 7.53 10.34 19.59
C MET A 442 8.68 10.54 20.58
N ILE A 443 8.72 9.72 21.59
CA ILE A 443 9.82 9.61 22.55
C ILE A 443 10.20 8.14 22.72
N ASN A 444 11.50 7.83 22.67
CA ASN A 444 12.02 6.49 22.93
C ASN A 444 13.14 6.60 23.99
N TYR A 445 13.08 5.71 24.97
CA TYR A 445 14.07 5.60 26.03
C TYR A 445 14.62 4.19 26.08
N TYR A 446 15.95 4.08 26.10
CA TYR A 446 16.69 2.82 26.08
C TYR A 446 17.49 2.67 27.37
N VAL A 447 17.32 1.56 28.06
CA VAL A 447 18.06 1.26 29.29
C VAL A 447 18.36 -0.24 29.35
N ARG A 448 19.64 -0.60 29.23
CA ARG A 448 20.10 -1.99 29.18
C ARG A 448 19.32 -2.79 28.13
N ASP A 449 18.62 -3.83 28.55
CA ASP A 449 17.84 -4.73 27.71
C ASP A 449 16.44 -4.20 27.39
N PHE A 450 16.04 -3.07 27.98
CA PHE A 450 14.71 -2.49 27.82
C PHE A 450 14.70 -1.28 26.87
N SER A 451 13.65 -1.18 26.10
CA SER A 451 13.27 0.05 25.40
C SER A 451 11.82 0.41 25.67
N PHE A 452 11.56 1.68 25.90
CA PHE A 452 10.23 2.25 26.13
C PHE A 452 9.95 3.28 25.06
N GLY A 453 8.75 3.26 24.51
CA GLY A 453 8.30 4.21 23.50
C GLY A 453 6.96 4.82 23.88
N ALA A 454 6.79 6.09 23.55
CA ALA A 454 5.49 6.74 23.53
C ALA A 454 5.36 7.55 22.24
N SER A 455 4.20 7.48 21.60
CA SER A 455 3.90 8.29 20.43
C SER A 455 2.48 8.80 20.44
N ILE A 456 2.29 9.98 19.83
CA ILE A 456 0.99 10.59 19.59
C ILE A 456 0.95 11.13 18.17
N ALA A 457 -0.16 10.90 17.46
CA ALA A 457 -0.43 11.47 16.15
C ALA A 457 -1.76 12.24 16.17
N SER A 458 -1.75 13.44 15.59
CA SER A 458 -2.95 14.26 15.48
C SER A 458 -3.98 13.65 14.54
N PRO A 459 -5.26 14.03 14.62
CA PRO A 459 -6.21 13.80 13.56
C PRO A 459 -5.64 14.30 12.23
N ALA A 460 -5.94 13.59 11.16
CA ALA A 460 -5.58 13.99 9.80
C ALA A 460 -6.84 14.09 8.95
N ARG A 461 -6.80 14.97 7.95
CA ARG A 461 -7.73 14.97 6.84
C ARG A 461 -6.98 14.58 5.57
N ASP A 462 -7.62 13.82 4.72
CA ASP A 462 -7.04 13.38 3.44
C ASP A 462 -8.14 13.33 2.38
N LEU A 463 -7.75 13.33 1.12
CA LEU A 463 -8.64 13.16 -0.01
C LEU A 463 -8.38 11.80 -0.65
N ILE A 464 -9.27 10.84 -0.36
CA ILE A 464 -9.20 9.49 -0.91
C ILE A 464 -9.72 9.49 -2.34
N ASP A 465 -8.99 8.80 -3.24
CA ASP A 465 -9.30 8.70 -4.67
C ASP A 465 -9.66 10.07 -5.30
N SER A 466 -8.94 11.13 -4.86
CA SER A 466 -9.10 12.52 -5.31
C SER A 466 -10.51 13.11 -5.09
N GLN A 467 -11.39 12.46 -4.33
CA GLN A 467 -12.80 12.85 -4.23
C GLN A 467 -13.40 12.73 -2.82
N ILE A 468 -13.09 11.68 -2.08
CA ILE A 468 -13.68 11.39 -0.77
C ILE A 468 -12.84 12.06 0.32
N SER A 469 -13.45 12.97 1.09
CA SER A 469 -12.81 13.58 2.26
C SER A 469 -12.84 12.60 3.43
N ARG A 470 -11.67 12.15 3.88
CA ARG A 470 -11.51 11.29 5.05
C ARG A 470 -10.98 12.06 6.23
N LYS A 471 -11.61 11.94 7.39
CA LYS A 471 -11.14 12.47 8.68
C LYS A 471 -10.84 11.33 9.63
N THR A 472 -9.62 11.33 10.18
CA THR A 472 -9.17 10.38 11.20
C THR A 472 -9.19 11.00 12.60
N PHE A 473 -8.84 10.22 13.62
CA PHE A 473 -8.86 10.57 15.04
C PHE A 473 -7.44 10.69 15.61
N TRP A 474 -7.31 11.17 16.87
CA TRP A 474 -6.07 11.12 17.63
C TRP A 474 -5.65 9.68 17.88
N ARG A 475 -4.40 9.37 17.62
CA ARG A 475 -3.80 8.06 17.91
C ARG A 475 -2.63 8.23 18.85
N TYR A 476 -2.55 7.40 19.87
CA TYR A 476 -1.39 7.33 20.75
C TYR A 476 -1.08 5.88 21.09
N GLN A 477 0.18 5.63 21.31
CA GLN A 477 0.70 4.31 21.59
C GLN A 477 1.77 4.40 22.67
N LEU A 478 1.74 3.46 23.60
CA LEU A 478 2.82 3.18 24.51
C LEU A 478 3.41 1.82 24.15
N SER A 479 4.72 1.69 24.21
CA SER A 479 5.42 0.44 23.96
C SER A 479 6.49 0.17 24.99
N ALA A 480 6.68 -1.09 25.32
CA ALA A 480 7.78 -1.59 26.13
C ALA A 480 8.33 -2.85 25.45
N MET A 481 9.65 -2.90 25.26
CA MET A 481 10.31 -4.06 24.71
C MET A 481 11.47 -4.49 25.61
N TRP A 482 11.59 -5.79 25.83
CA TRP A 482 12.70 -6.43 26.50
C TRP A 482 13.40 -7.40 25.56
N ASN A 483 14.73 -7.24 25.41
CA ASN A 483 15.58 -8.11 24.59
C ASN A 483 16.69 -8.68 25.45
N HIS A 484 16.67 -9.98 25.66
CA HIS A 484 17.72 -10.66 26.42
C HIS A 484 18.00 -12.04 25.87
N GLY A 485 19.27 -12.28 25.51
CA GLY A 485 19.69 -13.57 24.94
C GLY A 485 18.93 -13.91 23.67
N ASN A 486 18.17 -14.98 23.73
CA ASN A 486 17.37 -15.49 22.62
C ASN A 486 15.91 -15.00 22.60
N TRP A 487 15.53 -14.20 23.58
CA TRP A 487 14.16 -13.71 23.75
C TRP A 487 14.04 -12.24 23.39
N ALA A 488 12.94 -11.90 22.72
CA ALA A 488 12.44 -10.54 22.65
C ALA A 488 10.93 -10.55 23.01
N ILE A 489 10.53 -9.70 23.94
CA ILE A 489 9.14 -9.54 24.35
C ILE A 489 8.77 -8.09 24.15
N GLU A 490 7.70 -7.82 23.41
CA GLU A 490 7.20 -6.51 23.11
C GLU A 490 5.74 -6.41 23.56
N ALA A 491 5.43 -5.39 24.34
CA ALA A 491 4.08 -5.05 24.74
C ALA A 491 3.74 -3.65 24.19
N ASN A 492 2.63 -3.54 23.49
CA ASN A 492 2.11 -2.31 22.95
C ASN A 492 0.71 -2.05 23.52
N ALA A 493 0.43 -0.81 23.88
CA ALA A 493 -0.88 -0.37 24.31
C ALA A 493 -1.31 0.82 23.45
N ASN A 494 -2.45 0.68 22.79
CA ASN A 494 -2.94 1.62 21.80
C ASN A 494 -4.23 2.27 22.32
N ASN A 495 -4.33 3.59 22.19
CA ASN A 495 -5.53 4.37 22.48
C ASN A 495 -6.19 4.05 23.86
N LEU A 496 -5.40 3.77 24.89
CA LEU A 496 -5.84 3.21 26.18
C LEU A 496 -7.03 3.93 26.84
N PHE A 497 -7.19 5.23 26.60
CA PHE A 497 -8.23 6.06 27.20
C PHE A 497 -9.35 6.45 26.24
N MET A 498 -9.34 5.87 25.02
CA MET A 498 -10.29 6.19 23.95
C MET A 498 -11.21 4.99 23.68
N MET A 499 -12.48 5.16 23.97
CA MET A 499 -13.48 4.10 23.81
C MET A 499 -14.31 4.21 22.52
N LYS A 500 -14.34 5.38 21.90
CA LYS A 500 -15.15 5.66 20.71
C LYS A 500 -14.38 6.55 19.74
N ASN A 501 -13.54 5.94 18.95
CA ASN A 501 -12.91 6.59 17.80
C ASN A 501 -13.65 6.20 16.53
N ASN A 502 -13.74 7.13 15.60
CA ASN A 502 -14.33 6.89 14.29
C ASN A 502 -13.49 7.48 13.17
N ILE A 503 -13.63 6.89 12.00
CA ILE A 503 -13.23 7.48 10.72
C ILE A 503 -14.48 8.01 10.07
N VAL A 504 -14.41 9.21 9.53
CA VAL A 504 -15.54 9.85 8.83
C VAL A 504 -15.12 10.07 7.39
N ASP A 505 -15.87 9.46 6.47
CA ASP A 505 -15.76 9.64 5.03
C ASP A 505 -16.96 10.42 4.50
N GLU A 506 -16.69 11.44 3.68
CA GLU A 506 -17.72 12.30 3.10
C GLU A 506 -17.46 12.49 1.61
N LEU A 507 -18.49 12.27 0.81
CA LEU A 507 -18.54 12.55 -0.62
C LEU A 507 -19.70 13.50 -0.90
N SER A 508 -19.51 14.43 -1.84
CA SER A 508 -20.59 15.22 -2.42
C SER A 508 -20.37 15.33 -3.92
N ALA A 509 -21.24 14.74 -4.72
CA ALA A 509 -21.27 14.83 -6.18
C ALA A 509 -22.66 15.26 -6.66
N SER A 510 -22.84 15.49 -7.95
CA SER A 510 -24.08 16.09 -8.49
C SER A 510 -25.32 15.25 -8.28
N TYR A 511 -25.21 13.94 -8.39
CA TYR A 511 -26.33 12.99 -8.27
C TYR A 511 -26.29 12.12 -7.01
N TYR A 512 -25.17 12.19 -6.26
CA TYR A 512 -24.96 11.33 -5.11
C TYR A 512 -24.08 12.00 -4.06
N SER A 513 -24.47 11.87 -2.81
CA SER A 513 -23.62 12.23 -1.69
C SER A 513 -23.75 11.21 -0.57
N PHE A 514 -22.67 11.04 0.20
CA PHE A 514 -22.74 10.24 1.41
C PHE A 514 -21.89 10.81 2.53
N LYS A 515 -22.27 10.43 3.74
CA LYS A 515 -21.46 10.57 4.95
C LYS A 515 -21.46 9.24 5.69
N GLN A 516 -20.29 8.63 5.76
CA GLN A 516 -20.07 7.37 6.44
C GLN A 516 -19.27 7.62 7.73
N ILE A 517 -19.72 7.03 8.84
CA ILE A 517 -19.03 7.00 10.12
C ILE A 517 -18.70 5.55 10.42
N ASP A 518 -17.43 5.19 10.34
CA ASP A 518 -16.94 3.85 10.63
C ASP A 518 -16.27 3.81 12.01
N GLN A 519 -16.68 2.85 12.84
CA GLN A 519 -16.17 2.58 14.16
C GLN A 519 -15.68 1.13 14.21
N SER A 520 -14.37 0.95 14.33
CA SER A 520 -13.77 -0.37 14.48
C SER A 520 -13.15 -0.53 15.87
N ARG A 521 -13.19 -1.74 16.41
CA ARG A 521 -12.50 -2.04 17.67
C ARG A 521 -10.99 -1.79 17.61
N SER A 522 -10.39 -1.91 16.40
CA SER A 522 -8.98 -1.56 16.18
C SER A 522 -8.67 -0.07 16.29
N TYR A 523 -9.67 0.82 16.25
CA TYR A 523 -9.49 2.27 16.46
C TYR A 523 -9.51 2.67 17.93
N ASN A 524 -10.03 1.81 18.77
CA ASN A 524 -10.22 2.04 20.19
C ASN A 524 -9.04 1.48 21.02
N GLN A 525 -9.25 1.33 22.30
CA GLN A 525 -8.26 0.78 23.21
C GLN A 525 -8.01 -0.71 22.95
N TYR A 526 -6.76 -1.06 22.76
CA TYR A 526 -6.33 -2.45 22.77
C TYR A 526 -4.86 -2.55 23.19
N ALA A 527 -4.46 -3.73 23.64
CA ALA A 527 -3.07 -4.07 23.89
C ALA A 527 -2.63 -5.22 22.99
N ASN A 528 -1.36 -5.23 22.63
CA ASN A 528 -0.71 -6.29 21.88
C ASN A 528 0.48 -6.80 22.66
N LEU A 529 0.62 -8.11 22.72
CA LEU A 529 1.81 -8.78 23.25
C LEU A 529 2.44 -9.61 22.14
N LYS A 530 3.72 -9.36 21.87
CA LYS A 530 4.52 -10.14 20.92
C LYS A 530 5.68 -10.80 21.66
N ILE A 531 5.87 -12.10 21.43
CA ILE A 531 6.95 -12.90 21.98
C ILE A 531 7.74 -13.48 20.80
N VAL A 532 9.03 -13.26 20.83
CA VAL A 532 9.97 -13.81 19.84
C VAL A 532 11.01 -14.66 20.56
N TYR A 533 11.19 -15.86 20.09
CA TYR A 533 12.27 -16.74 20.52
C TYR A 533 13.13 -17.14 19.33
N SER A 534 14.43 -16.89 19.42
CA SER A 534 15.41 -17.26 18.38
C SER A 534 16.46 -18.17 18.94
N PHE A 535 16.70 -19.31 18.33
CA PHE A 535 17.83 -20.15 18.67
C PHE A 535 18.79 -20.30 17.49
N ASP A 536 20.07 -20.10 17.80
CA ASP A 536 21.16 -20.21 16.84
C ASP A 536 21.77 -21.62 16.93
N TYR A 537 22.24 -22.15 15.80
CA TYR A 537 22.97 -23.39 15.74
C TYR A 537 24.20 -23.24 14.83
N GLY A 538 25.30 -23.88 15.23
CA GLY A 538 26.59 -23.71 14.56
C GLY A 538 27.17 -22.31 14.75
N LYS A 539 27.74 -21.73 13.70
CA LYS A 539 28.26 -20.36 13.74
C LYS A 539 27.11 -19.38 13.57
N LYS A 540 27.12 -18.28 14.36
CA LYS A 540 26.14 -17.20 14.27
C LYS A 540 26.01 -16.67 12.85
N THR A 541 24.81 -16.61 12.32
CA THR A 541 24.46 -16.04 11.01
C THR A 541 23.72 -14.72 11.19
N SER A 542 23.70 -13.89 10.12
CA SER A 542 22.82 -12.71 10.12
C SER A 542 21.36 -13.13 10.22
N LYS A 543 20.64 -12.59 11.20
CA LYS A 543 19.20 -12.80 11.40
C LYS A 543 18.34 -11.95 10.44
N SER A 544 18.82 -11.70 9.22
CA SER A 544 18.02 -11.04 8.18
C SER A 544 17.30 -12.11 7.36
N PRO A 545 15.99 -12.25 7.48
CA PRO A 545 15.22 -13.18 6.68
C PRO A 545 15.09 -12.67 5.23
N ASP A 546 15.27 -13.58 4.28
CA ASP A 546 15.08 -13.31 2.84
C ASP A 546 13.64 -13.71 2.43
N TYR A 547 12.64 -13.08 3.03
CA TYR A 547 11.24 -13.27 2.62
C TYR A 547 10.60 -11.96 2.14
N LYS A 548 9.53 -12.08 1.38
CA LYS A 548 8.78 -10.93 0.87
C LYS A 548 7.30 -11.22 0.91
N HIS A 549 6.55 -10.38 1.62
CA HIS A 549 5.11 -10.27 1.42
C HIS A 549 4.82 -9.75 0.02
N GLN A 550 3.91 -10.40 -0.66
CA GLN A 550 3.38 -9.94 -1.94
C GLN A 550 1.90 -9.60 -1.75
N ASN A 551 1.55 -8.36 -2.05
CA ASN A 551 0.13 -8.00 -2.17
C ASN A 551 -0.44 -8.64 -3.44
N SER A 552 -1.64 -9.20 -3.37
CA SER A 552 -2.37 -9.65 -4.54
C SER A 552 -3.04 -8.46 -5.22
N GLU A 553 -2.89 -8.38 -6.53
CA GLU A 553 -3.73 -7.53 -7.38
C GLU A 553 -4.92 -8.37 -7.86
N SER A 554 -6.01 -7.71 -8.23
CA SER A 554 -7.21 -8.32 -8.80
C SER A 554 -7.89 -7.31 -9.72
N ALA A 555 -8.45 -7.78 -10.83
CA ALA A 555 -9.23 -6.96 -11.77
C ALA A 555 -10.75 -7.00 -11.47
N ILE A 556 -11.17 -7.66 -10.41
CA ILE A 556 -12.59 -7.73 -10.01
C ILE A 556 -13.07 -6.31 -9.66
N LEU A 557 -14.15 -5.87 -10.29
CA LEU A 557 -14.89 -4.67 -9.93
C LEU A 557 -15.64 -4.93 -8.61
N LYS A 558 -15.32 -4.18 -7.56
CA LYS A 558 -15.87 -4.38 -6.20
C LYS A 558 -16.61 -3.14 -5.74
#